data_fc02265267119dcf8eba5a72f4fb5d3c
#
_entry.id   fc02265267119dcf8eba5a72f4fb5d3c
#
_cell.length_a   1.000
_cell.length_b   1.000
_cell.length_c   1.000
_cell.angle_alpha   90.00
_cell.angle_beta   90.00
_cell.angle_gamma   90.00
#
_symmetry.space_group_name_H-M   'P 1'
#
loop_
_entity.id
_entity.type
_entity.pdbx_description
1 polymer ?
#
loop_
_entity_poly.entity_id
_entity_poly.type
_entity_poly.pdbx_seq_one_letter_code
_entity_poly.pdbx_strand_id
1 'polypeptide(L)'
;MPLSLGAEMWGPEAWLLLLLLASFTGRCPASELETSDLVTVVLGQDAKLPCFYRGDPGEQVAQVAWARVDANEGPQELALLHSKYGLHVSSAYEGRVEQPPPPRDPLDGSVLLRNAVQADEGEYECRVSTFPAGSFQGRLRLRVLVPPLPSLNPGPPLEEGQGLTLAASCTAEGSPAPSVTWDTEVKGTASSRSFAHSRSAAVTSEFHLVPSRSMNGQPLTCVVSHPGLLQDQRITHTLQVAFLAEASVRGLEDQKLWHIGREGATLKCLSEGQPPPSYNWTRLDGALPSGVRVEGDTLGFPALTAEHSGIYVCHVSNELSSRESQVTVEVLDPEEAPGQKVDLVSASVVVVGVIAALLFCLLVLVVVLMSRYHRRKAQQMTQKYEEELTLTRENSIRRLHSHHSDPRSQPEESVGLRAEGHPDSLKDNSSCSVMSEEPEGRSYSTLTTVREIETQTELLSPGSGRAEEEDDQDEGIKQAMNHFVQENGTLRAKPTGNGIYINGRGHLV
;
A
#
# COMPACT_ATOMS: atom_id res chain seq x y z
N MET A 1 -48.72 -5.78 54.91
CA MET A 1 -48.26 -6.56 56.07
C MET A 1 -46.80 -6.93 55.84
N PRO A 2 -45.85 -6.29 56.55
CA PRO A 2 -44.47 -6.66 56.46
C PRO A 2 -44.14 -7.61 57.61
N LEU A 3 -43.51 -8.71 57.28
CA LEU A 3 -42.91 -9.65 58.23
C LEU A 3 -41.55 -9.12 58.66
N SER A 4 -41.44 -8.73 59.89
CA SER A 4 -40.25 -8.37 60.61
C SER A 4 -39.47 -9.67 60.94
N LEU A 5 -38.28 -9.88 60.39
CA LEU A 5 -37.33 -10.88 60.87
C LEU A 5 -36.45 -10.23 61.94
N GLY A 6 -36.52 -10.77 63.12
CA GLY A 6 -35.80 -10.33 64.31
C GLY A 6 -34.27 -10.46 64.14
N ALA A 7 -33.58 -9.39 64.44
CA ALA A 7 -32.14 -9.39 64.65
C ALA A 7 -31.88 -9.98 66.05
N GLU A 8 -31.43 -11.25 66.09
CA GLU A 8 -30.86 -11.78 67.32
C GLU A 8 -29.47 -11.14 67.55
N MET A 9 -29.40 -10.41 68.61
CA MET A 9 -28.20 -9.75 69.12
C MET A 9 -27.18 -10.83 69.56
N TRP A 10 -26.14 -11.01 68.77
CA TRP A 10 -24.96 -11.75 69.21
C TRP A 10 -24.22 -10.89 70.21
N GLY A 11 -24.02 -11.41 71.43
CA GLY A 11 -23.38 -10.71 72.50
C GLY A 11 -21.92 -10.32 72.19
N PRO A 12 -21.33 -9.34 72.92
CA PRO A 12 -19.98 -8.85 72.68
C PRO A 12 -18.88 -9.92 72.77
N GLU A 13 -19.18 -11.05 73.39
CA GLU A 13 -18.28 -12.22 73.46
C GLU A 13 -18.06 -12.91 72.12
N ALA A 14 -19.05 -12.89 71.19
CA ALA A 14 -18.92 -13.49 69.87
C ALA A 14 -18.00 -12.69 68.95
N TRP A 15 -17.98 -11.37 69.09
CA TRP A 15 -17.04 -10.49 68.35
C TRP A 15 -15.61 -10.65 68.82
N LEU A 16 -15.38 -10.87 70.11
CA LEU A 16 -14.05 -11.16 70.67
C LEU A 16 -13.51 -12.52 70.18
N LEU A 17 -14.38 -13.53 70.07
CA LEU A 17 -14.01 -14.83 69.51
C LEU A 17 -13.70 -14.77 67.98
N LEU A 18 -14.48 -13.97 67.22
CA LEU A 18 -14.20 -13.69 65.81
C LEU A 18 -12.90 -12.89 65.60
N LEU A 19 -12.62 -11.91 66.48
CA LEU A 19 -11.36 -11.14 66.43
C LEU A 19 -10.17 -12.00 66.87
N LEU A 20 -10.34 -12.92 67.79
CA LEU A 20 -9.31 -13.89 68.17
C LEU A 20 -9.09 -14.95 67.07
N LEU A 21 -10.12 -15.41 66.37
CA LEU A 21 -10.01 -16.29 65.24
C LEU A 21 -9.43 -15.58 64.01
N ALA A 22 -9.73 -14.29 63.78
CA ALA A 22 -9.11 -13.48 62.74
C ALA A 22 -7.64 -13.15 63.00
N SER A 23 -7.19 -13.19 64.27
CA SER A 23 -5.78 -13.00 64.65
C SER A 23 -4.96 -14.27 64.48
N PHE A 24 -5.59 -15.43 64.30
CA PHE A 24 -4.92 -16.73 64.03
C PHE A 24 -4.87 -17.10 62.55
N THR A 25 -5.31 -16.26 61.63
CA THR A 25 -4.87 -16.40 60.27
C THR A 25 -3.42 -15.92 60.17
N GLY A 26 -2.55 -16.56 60.88
CA GLY A 26 -1.13 -16.51 60.62
C GLY A 26 -0.96 -16.87 59.16
N ARG A 27 -0.64 -15.83 58.34
CA ARG A 27 -0.03 -16.08 57.04
C ARG A 27 1.16 -16.99 57.32
N CYS A 28 1.01 -18.33 57.11
CA CYS A 28 2.16 -19.16 56.92
C CYS A 28 2.91 -18.52 55.73
N PRO A 29 4.10 -17.96 55.92
CA PRO A 29 4.96 -17.66 54.81
C PRO A 29 5.24 -19.00 54.15
N ALA A 30 4.58 -19.25 53.06
CA ALA A 30 4.89 -20.43 52.25
C ALA A 30 6.24 -20.17 51.62
N SER A 31 7.23 -20.99 51.95
CA SER A 31 8.51 -20.98 51.25
C SER A 31 8.24 -21.11 49.74
N GLU A 32 8.68 -20.16 48.97
CA GLU A 32 8.35 -20.03 47.53
C GLU A 32 9.66 -19.98 46.73
N LEU A 33 9.65 -20.65 45.57
CA LEU A 33 10.74 -20.58 44.61
C LEU A 33 10.36 -19.64 43.50
N GLU A 34 11.10 -18.52 43.37
CA GLU A 34 10.92 -17.56 42.30
C GLU A 34 11.78 -17.93 41.11
N THR A 35 11.13 -18.21 39.99
CA THR A 35 11.74 -18.37 38.68
C THR A 35 10.98 -17.50 37.68
N SER A 36 11.57 -17.27 36.51
CA SER A 36 10.87 -16.61 35.39
C SER A 36 10.36 -17.66 34.44
N ASP A 37 9.11 -17.59 34.03
CA ASP A 37 8.55 -18.54 33.05
C ASP A 37 9.31 -18.52 31.73
N LEU A 38 9.83 -17.36 31.32
CA LEU A 38 10.52 -17.15 30.05
C LEU A 38 11.75 -16.24 30.26
N VAL A 39 12.90 -16.73 29.85
CA VAL A 39 14.13 -15.96 29.69
C VAL A 39 14.40 -15.82 28.19
N THR A 40 14.59 -14.57 27.72
CA THR A 40 14.90 -14.30 26.33
C THR A 40 16.28 -13.65 26.23
N VAL A 41 17.11 -14.17 25.34
CA VAL A 41 18.49 -13.72 25.12
C VAL A 41 18.77 -13.61 23.62
N VAL A 42 19.62 -12.68 23.20
CA VAL A 42 20.10 -12.61 21.82
C VAL A 42 21.28 -13.56 21.64
N LEU A 43 21.36 -14.20 20.50
CA LEU A 43 22.47 -15.09 20.12
C LEU A 43 23.83 -14.45 20.45
N GLY A 44 24.70 -15.19 21.14
CA GLY A 44 26.01 -14.72 21.54
C GLY A 44 26.05 -13.90 22.82
N GLN A 45 24.91 -13.51 23.39
CA GLN A 45 24.83 -12.83 24.67
C GLN A 45 24.74 -13.83 25.84
N ASP A 46 24.99 -13.35 27.05
CA ASP A 46 24.91 -14.13 28.27
C ASP A 46 23.46 -14.17 28.80
N ALA A 47 22.97 -15.36 29.13
CA ALA A 47 21.63 -15.57 29.68
C ALA A 47 21.70 -15.81 31.18
N LYS A 48 21.07 -14.96 31.99
CA LYS A 48 20.85 -15.22 33.39
C LYS A 48 19.61 -16.08 33.53
N LEU A 49 19.77 -17.30 34.09
CA LEU A 49 18.67 -18.19 34.44
C LEU A 49 18.34 -17.96 35.92
N PRO A 50 17.24 -17.26 36.24
CA PRO A 50 16.92 -16.90 37.63
C PRO A 50 16.32 -18.07 38.39
N CYS A 51 16.80 -18.27 39.63
CA CYS A 51 16.25 -19.21 40.57
C CYS A 51 16.51 -18.68 41.99
N PHE A 52 15.52 -18.06 42.58
CA PHE A 52 15.65 -17.44 43.88
C PHE A 52 14.70 -18.10 44.89
N TYR A 53 15.26 -18.58 46.04
CA TYR A 53 14.48 -19.19 47.08
C TYR A 53 14.07 -18.17 48.13
N ARG A 54 12.78 -18.04 48.36
CA ARG A 54 12.22 -17.25 49.46
C ARG A 54 11.87 -18.18 50.60
N GLY A 55 12.78 -18.33 51.57
CA GLY A 55 12.59 -19.20 52.76
C GLY A 55 12.36 -18.40 54.02
N ASP A 56 11.93 -19.13 55.06
CA ASP A 56 11.78 -18.59 56.41
C ASP A 56 13.12 -18.35 57.12
N PRO A 57 13.17 -17.42 58.10
CA PRO A 57 14.38 -17.18 58.84
C PRO A 57 14.87 -18.48 59.57
N GLY A 58 16.08 -18.93 59.21
CA GLY A 58 16.67 -20.14 59.73
C GLY A 58 16.77 -21.30 58.72
N GLU A 59 16.11 -21.18 57.58
CA GLU A 59 16.28 -22.11 56.47
C GLU A 59 17.58 -21.87 55.72
N GLN A 60 18.22 -22.95 55.31
CA GLN A 60 19.47 -22.90 54.57
C GLN A 60 19.36 -23.66 53.24
N VAL A 61 19.82 -23.05 52.17
CA VAL A 61 19.97 -23.73 50.87
C VAL A 61 21.22 -24.63 50.96
N ALA A 62 21.02 -25.93 50.85
CA ALA A 62 22.11 -26.92 50.85
C ALA A 62 22.74 -27.04 49.47
N GLN A 63 21.88 -27.12 48.42
CA GLN A 63 22.32 -27.19 47.03
C GLN A 63 21.22 -26.74 46.08
N VAL A 64 21.63 -26.28 44.90
CA VAL A 64 20.76 -25.98 43.75
C VAL A 64 21.24 -26.79 42.56
N ALA A 65 20.38 -27.64 42.03
CA ALA A 65 20.65 -28.43 40.84
C ALA A 65 19.91 -27.81 39.62
N TRP A 66 20.66 -27.57 38.58
CA TRP A 66 20.15 -27.12 37.30
C TRP A 66 20.20 -28.25 36.28
N ALA A 67 19.10 -28.46 35.56
CA ALA A 67 19.03 -29.45 34.49
C ALA A 67 18.29 -28.83 33.28
N ARG A 68 18.71 -29.22 32.09
CA ARG A 68 17.94 -29.01 30.86
C ARG A 68 16.95 -30.17 30.74
N VAL A 69 15.70 -29.86 30.49
CA VAL A 69 14.63 -30.86 30.32
C VAL A 69 14.40 -31.06 28.83
N ASP A 70 14.80 -32.23 28.32
CA ASP A 70 14.49 -32.63 26.95
C ASP A 70 13.37 -33.67 26.97
N ALA A 71 12.36 -33.50 26.09
CA ALA A 71 11.21 -34.39 26.04
C ALA A 71 11.57 -35.81 25.63
N ASN A 72 12.68 -36.03 24.93
CA ASN A 72 13.08 -37.30 24.35
C ASN A 72 14.20 -37.99 25.13
N GLU A 73 15.14 -37.23 25.73
CA GLU A 73 16.34 -37.75 26.34
C GLU A 73 16.30 -37.69 27.88
N GLY A 74 15.27 -37.03 28.44
CA GLY A 74 15.16 -36.78 29.87
C GLY A 74 16.01 -35.60 30.34
N PRO A 75 16.06 -35.36 31.67
CA PRO A 75 16.78 -34.21 32.22
C PRO A 75 18.30 -34.42 32.09
N GLN A 76 18.96 -33.50 31.40
CA GLN A 76 20.42 -33.41 31.29
C GLN A 76 20.94 -32.44 32.34
N GLU A 77 21.88 -32.89 33.17
CA GLU A 77 22.49 -32.05 34.20
C GLU A 77 23.28 -30.89 33.54
N LEU A 78 22.96 -29.66 33.97
CA LEU A 78 23.65 -28.44 33.57
C LEU A 78 24.73 -28.08 34.58
N ALA A 79 24.33 -27.91 35.83
CA ALA A 79 25.22 -27.51 36.90
C ALA A 79 24.64 -27.83 38.29
N LEU A 80 25.50 -28.04 39.27
CA LEU A 80 25.18 -28.21 40.67
C LEU A 80 25.89 -27.13 41.49
N LEU A 81 25.14 -26.28 42.16
CA LEU A 81 25.65 -25.29 43.09
C LEU A 81 25.47 -25.79 44.50
N HIS A 82 26.56 -26.12 45.17
CA HIS A 82 26.58 -26.59 46.54
C HIS A 82 27.06 -25.50 47.49
N SER A 83 26.33 -25.26 48.57
CA SER A 83 26.64 -24.18 49.52
C SER A 83 28.04 -24.22 50.08
N LYS A 84 28.62 -25.41 50.24
CA LYS A 84 29.96 -25.65 50.83
C LYS A 84 31.05 -25.84 49.76
N TYR A 85 30.74 -26.48 48.64
CA TYR A 85 31.73 -26.88 47.64
C TYR A 85 31.72 -25.98 46.38
N GLY A 86 30.76 -25.05 46.30
CA GLY A 86 30.65 -24.13 45.17
C GLY A 86 29.96 -24.74 43.94
N LEU A 87 30.20 -24.14 42.77
CA LEU A 87 29.60 -24.52 41.50
C LEU A 87 30.40 -25.66 40.86
N HIS A 88 29.71 -26.75 40.53
CA HIS A 88 30.17 -27.83 39.67
C HIS A 88 29.37 -27.79 38.36
N VAL A 89 30.05 -27.73 37.22
CA VAL A 89 29.41 -27.64 35.90
C VAL A 89 29.59 -28.97 35.18
N SER A 90 28.55 -29.45 34.55
CA SER A 90 28.59 -30.64 33.68
C SER A 90 29.56 -30.42 32.50
N SER A 91 30.23 -31.48 32.06
CA SER A 91 31.24 -31.44 31.00
C SER A 91 30.71 -30.86 29.69
N ALA A 92 29.42 -31.03 29.41
CA ALA A 92 28.76 -30.44 28.22
C ALA A 92 28.67 -28.90 28.25
N TYR A 93 28.76 -28.31 29.44
CA TYR A 93 28.61 -26.87 29.67
C TYR A 93 29.84 -26.23 30.31
N GLU A 94 30.94 -26.98 30.39
CA GLU A 94 32.19 -26.51 30.97
C GLU A 94 32.69 -25.23 30.30
N GLY A 95 33.06 -24.21 31.09
CA GLY A 95 33.45 -22.88 30.61
C GLY A 95 32.31 -21.99 30.14
N ARG A 96 31.05 -22.49 30.16
CA ARG A 96 29.88 -21.72 29.71
C ARG A 96 28.91 -21.37 30.83
N VAL A 97 28.93 -22.10 31.94
CA VAL A 97 28.05 -21.84 33.08
C VAL A 97 28.83 -21.32 34.25
N GLU A 98 28.41 -20.17 34.77
CA GLU A 98 29.03 -19.48 35.87
C GLU A 98 27.99 -19.00 36.87
N GLN A 99 28.44 -18.64 38.09
CA GLN A 99 27.59 -17.92 39.02
C GLN A 99 27.53 -16.44 38.65
N PRO A 100 26.39 -15.77 38.87
CA PRO A 100 26.31 -14.33 38.74
C PRO A 100 27.39 -13.60 39.56
N PRO A 101 27.83 -12.40 39.09
CA PRO A 101 28.86 -11.64 39.82
C PRO A 101 28.38 -11.20 41.19
N PRO A 102 29.29 -11.03 42.19
CA PRO A 102 28.95 -10.57 43.54
C PRO A 102 28.28 -9.16 43.52
N PRO A 103 27.47 -8.79 44.56
CA PRO A 103 27.23 -9.56 45.81
C PRO A 103 26.29 -10.77 45.58
N ARG A 104 26.60 -11.88 46.27
CA ARG A 104 25.83 -13.12 46.14
C ARG A 104 24.92 -13.30 47.38
N ASP A 105 23.65 -13.47 47.13
CA ASP A 105 22.70 -13.89 48.14
C ASP A 105 22.83 -15.43 48.35
N PRO A 106 22.97 -15.93 49.57
CA PRO A 106 22.96 -17.36 49.83
C PRO A 106 21.69 -18.08 49.33
N LEU A 107 20.61 -17.37 49.15
CA LEU A 107 19.32 -17.86 48.64
C LEU A 107 19.19 -17.76 47.12
N ASP A 108 20.16 -17.12 46.42
CA ASP A 108 20.19 -16.98 44.96
C ASP A 108 20.91 -18.19 44.33
N GLY A 109 20.14 -19.09 43.77
CA GLY A 109 20.61 -20.23 42.98
C GLY A 109 20.71 -19.97 41.49
N SER A 110 20.59 -18.73 41.05
CA SER A 110 20.69 -18.36 39.65
C SER A 110 22.05 -18.71 39.04
N VAL A 111 22.07 -19.05 37.77
CA VAL A 111 23.29 -19.26 36.98
C VAL A 111 23.32 -18.37 35.74
N LEU A 112 24.52 -18.09 35.27
CA LEU A 112 24.78 -17.33 34.05
C LEU A 112 25.30 -18.29 32.98
N LEU A 113 24.50 -18.43 31.88
CA LEU A 113 24.93 -19.19 30.72
C LEU A 113 25.58 -18.22 29.73
N ARG A 114 26.88 -18.37 29.53
CA ARG A 114 27.70 -17.54 28.66
C ARG A 114 27.49 -17.88 27.20
N ASN A 115 27.53 -16.83 26.36
CA ASN A 115 27.54 -16.94 24.90
C ASN A 115 26.44 -17.89 24.41
N ALA A 116 25.18 -17.55 24.69
CA ALA A 116 24.03 -18.38 24.35
C ALA A 116 23.98 -18.67 22.85
N VAL A 117 23.85 -19.95 22.51
CA VAL A 117 23.68 -20.43 21.14
C VAL A 117 22.26 -20.95 20.94
N GLN A 118 21.82 -21.03 19.71
CA GLN A 118 20.45 -21.49 19.37
C GLN A 118 20.18 -22.93 19.88
N ALA A 119 21.23 -23.74 20.05
CA ALA A 119 21.12 -25.09 20.62
C ALA A 119 20.77 -25.07 22.10
N ASP A 120 20.97 -23.96 22.81
CA ASP A 120 20.62 -23.83 24.23
C ASP A 120 19.12 -23.55 24.43
N GLU A 121 18.37 -23.19 23.38
CA GLU A 121 16.93 -23.01 23.49
C GLU A 121 16.24 -24.26 24.00
N GLY A 122 15.38 -24.12 25.03
CA GLY A 122 14.68 -25.24 25.62
C GLY A 122 14.14 -24.94 27.01
N GLU A 123 13.68 -25.98 27.68
CA GLU A 123 13.20 -25.92 29.06
C GLU A 123 14.31 -26.26 30.03
N TYR A 124 14.39 -25.50 31.11
CA TYR A 124 15.35 -25.67 32.18
C TYR A 124 14.61 -25.81 33.51
N GLU A 125 15.12 -26.68 34.36
CA GLU A 125 14.59 -26.94 35.70
C GLU A 125 15.64 -26.57 36.73
N CYS A 126 15.22 -25.75 37.69
CA CYS A 126 15.98 -25.47 38.92
C CYS A 126 15.36 -26.23 40.08
N ARG A 127 16.16 -27.02 40.74
CA ARG A 127 15.76 -27.74 41.95
C ARG A 127 16.60 -27.29 43.12
N VAL A 128 15.95 -26.67 44.11
CA VAL A 128 16.57 -26.17 45.32
C VAL A 128 16.31 -27.15 46.47
N SER A 129 17.36 -27.65 47.10
CA SER A 129 17.28 -28.49 48.30
C SER A 129 17.64 -27.67 49.52
N THR A 130 16.74 -27.59 50.48
CA THR A 130 16.86 -26.77 51.69
C THR A 130 16.76 -27.61 52.94
N PHE A 131 17.26 -27.08 54.04
CA PHE A 131 17.08 -27.68 55.37
C PHE A 131 16.47 -26.64 56.33
N PRO A 132 15.38 -26.96 57.04
CA PRO A 132 14.69 -28.24 57.09
C PRO A 132 13.52 -28.39 56.13
N ALA A 133 13.21 -27.35 55.28
CA ALA A 133 11.98 -27.26 54.50
C ALA A 133 11.86 -28.29 53.36
N GLY A 134 12.95 -28.88 52.89
CA GLY A 134 12.91 -29.90 51.85
C GLY A 134 13.36 -29.44 50.46
N SER A 135 12.71 -29.92 49.41
CA SER A 135 13.10 -29.62 48.01
C SER A 135 12.00 -28.91 47.24
N PHE A 136 12.37 -27.86 46.54
CA PHE A 136 11.51 -27.04 45.69
C PHE A 136 12.00 -27.12 44.25
N GLN A 137 11.07 -26.99 43.30
CA GLN A 137 11.37 -27.15 41.88
C GLN A 137 10.69 -26.04 41.11
N GLY A 138 11.46 -25.35 40.26
CA GLY A 138 10.95 -24.33 39.31
C GLY A 138 11.40 -24.67 37.90
N ARG A 139 10.62 -24.23 36.93
CA ARG A 139 10.92 -24.39 35.51
C ARG A 139 10.91 -23.04 34.81
N LEU A 140 11.76 -22.90 33.84
CA LEU A 140 11.80 -21.76 32.94
C LEU A 140 12.09 -22.22 31.52
N ARG A 141 11.66 -21.42 30.57
CA ARG A 141 11.99 -21.60 29.15
C ARG A 141 13.02 -20.55 28.71
N LEU A 142 14.13 -21.04 28.15
CA LEU A 142 15.11 -20.16 27.49
C LEU A 142 14.76 -20.07 26.02
N ARG A 143 14.61 -18.83 25.52
CA ARG A 143 14.45 -18.51 24.11
C ARG A 143 15.66 -17.75 23.61
N VAL A 144 16.27 -18.23 22.53
CA VAL A 144 17.43 -17.58 21.91
C VAL A 144 17.00 -16.86 20.63
N LEU A 145 17.08 -15.54 20.64
CA LEU A 145 16.78 -14.70 19.48
C LEU A 145 17.96 -14.70 18.52
N VAL A 146 17.72 -15.06 17.28
CA VAL A 146 18.70 -14.96 16.19
C VAL A 146 18.32 -13.76 15.33
N PRO A 147 19.02 -12.60 15.49
CA PRO A 147 18.71 -11.41 14.73
C PRO A 147 18.95 -11.66 13.24
N PRO A 148 18.08 -11.15 12.37
CA PRO A 148 18.25 -11.31 10.92
C PRO A 148 19.36 -10.42 10.36
N LEU A 149 19.98 -10.89 9.27
CA LEU A 149 20.80 -10.09 8.37
C LEU A 149 20.04 -9.93 7.06
N PRO A 150 19.39 -8.78 6.82
CA PRO A 150 18.58 -8.61 5.63
C PRO A 150 19.41 -8.35 4.38
N SER A 151 18.87 -8.78 3.25
CA SER A 151 19.41 -8.50 1.92
C SER A 151 18.31 -7.95 1.02
N LEU A 152 18.65 -6.93 0.22
CA LEU A 152 17.76 -6.33 -0.77
C LEU A 152 18.36 -6.56 -2.16
N ASN A 153 17.57 -7.18 -3.05
CA ASN A 153 17.94 -7.46 -4.42
C ASN A 153 17.03 -6.66 -5.35
N PRO A 154 17.59 -5.78 -6.20
CA PRO A 154 16.83 -5.11 -7.25
C PRO A 154 16.19 -6.12 -8.20
N GLY A 155 15.03 -5.77 -8.75
CA GLY A 155 14.37 -6.50 -9.81
C GLY A 155 15.04 -6.30 -11.18
N PRO A 156 14.37 -6.74 -12.25
CA PRO A 156 14.80 -6.48 -13.62
C PRO A 156 14.77 -4.97 -13.93
N PRO A 157 15.41 -4.52 -15.00
CA PRO A 157 15.33 -3.12 -15.44
C PRO A 157 13.88 -2.65 -15.58
N LEU A 158 13.59 -1.48 -15.04
CA LEU A 158 12.27 -0.86 -15.08
C LEU A 158 12.20 0.12 -16.25
N GLU A 159 11.19 -0.03 -17.11
CA GLU A 159 10.96 0.83 -18.26
C GLU A 159 9.55 1.38 -18.23
N GLU A 160 9.38 2.67 -18.50
CA GLU A 160 8.07 3.28 -18.58
C GLU A 160 7.20 2.61 -19.64
N GLY A 161 5.95 2.29 -19.27
CA GLY A 161 5.03 1.58 -20.15
C GLY A 161 5.02 0.06 -20.00
N GLN A 162 5.92 -0.52 -19.21
CA GLN A 162 5.83 -1.92 -18.81
C GLN A 162 4.61 -2.15 -17.91
N GLY A 163 4.13 -3.40 -17.88
CA GLY A 163 3.11 -3.83 -16.93
C GLY A 163 3.64 -3.95 -15.49
N LEU A 164 2.91 -4.69 -14.66
CA LEU A 164 3.32 -4.95 -13.28
C LEU A 164 4.65 -5.71 -13.25
N THR A 165 5.68 -5.06 -12.72
CA THR A 165 7.08 -5.55 -12.71
C THR A 165 7.62 -5.57 -11.28
N LEU A 166 8.47 -6.57 -10.98
CA LEU A 166 9.18 -6.65 -9.71
C LEU A 166 10.21 -5.50 -9.63
N ALA A 167 10.05 -4.61 -8.65
CA ALA A 167 11.00 -3.53 -8.40
C ALA A 167 12.18 -3.99 -7.54
N ALA A 168 11.90 -4.72 -6.48
CA ALA A 168 12.91 -5.30 -5.60
C ALA A 168 12.33 -6.44 -4.77
N SER A 169 13.21 -7.31 -4.28
CA SER A 169 12.92 -8.32 -3.27
C SER A 169 13.80 -8.13 -2.04
N CYS A 170 13.20 -8.18 -0.86
CA CYS A 170 13.90 -8.08 0.41
C CYS A 170 13.73 -9.37 1.18
N THR A 171 14.86 -9.98 1.60
CA THR A 171 14.86 -11.24 2.33
C THR A 171 15.59 -11.08 3.66
N ALA A 172 15.01 -11.64 4.71
CA ALA A 172 15.61 -11.68 6.04
C ALA A 172 15.34 -13.05 6.68
N GLU A 173 16.33 -13.63 7.34
CA GLU A 173 16.22 -14.90 8.05
C GLU A 173 16.59 -14.72 9.52
N GLY A 174 15.75 -15.20 10.43
CA GLY A 174 15.93 -15.06 11.85
C GLY A 174 15.10 -16.06 12.68
N SER A 175 15.26 -16.01 13.99
CA SER A 175 14.46 -16.76 14.96
C SER A 175 14.07 -15.84 16.14
N PRO A 176 12.76 -15.63 16.37
CA PRO A 176 11.62 -16.02 15.54
C PRO A 176 11.64 -15.40 14.14
N ALA A 177 10.64 -15.70 13.31
CA ALA A 177 10.53 -15.11 11.97
C ALA A 177 10.54 -13.57 12.03
N PRO A 178 11.39 -12.90 11.24
CA PRO A 178 11.39 -11.43 11.17
C PRO A 178 10.15 -10.90 10.45
N SER A 179 9.80 -9.65 10.71
CA SER A 179 8.82 -8.90 9.93
C SER A 179 9.54 -8.08 8.86
N VAL A 180 9.12 -8.23 7.60
CA VAL A 180 9.69 -7.52 6.46
C VAL A 180 8.60 -6.66 5.84
N THR A 181 8.79 -5.35 5.84
CA THR A 181 7.84 -4.35 5.32
C THR A 181 8.54 -3.35 4.41
N TRP A 182 7.78 -2.57 3.67
CA TRP A 182 8.30 -1.54 2.78
C TRP A 182 7.87 -0.16 3.26
N ASP A 183 8.83 0.75 3.31
CA ASP A 183 8.63 2.17 3.56
C ASP A 183 8.95 2.95 2.29
N THR A 184 7.89 3.42 1.63
CA THR A 184 7.99 4.13 0.34
C THR A 184 6.70 4.86 0.03
N GLU A 185 6.81 5.98 -0.67
CA GLU A 185 5.66 6.71 -1.24
C GLU A 185 5.28 6.22 -2.65
N VAL A 186 6.09 5.31 -3.21
CA VAL A 186 5.86 4.75 -4.54
C VAL A 186 4.65 3.83 -4.53
N LYS A 187 3.74 4.03 -5.48
CA LYS A 187 2.57 3.18 -5.65
C LYS A 187 2.96 1.80 -6.15
N GLY A 188 2.64 0.77 -5.38
CA GLY A 188 2.95 -0.61 -5.71
C GLY A 188 2.23 -1.58 -4.81
N THR A 189 2.51 -2.86 -4.97
CA THR A 189 1.96 -3.95 -4.17
C THR A 189 3.09 -4.78 -3.59
N ALA A 190 3.04 -5.04 -2.29
CA ALA A 190 3.96 -5.94 -1.62
C ALA A 190 3.33 -7.32 -1.46
N SER A 191 4.10 -8.36 -1.74
CA SER A 191 3.74 -9.74 -1.44
C SER A 191 4.84 -10.38 -0.62
N SER A 192 4.48 -11.10 0.45
CA SER A 192 5.45 -11.73 1.33
C SER A 192 5.25 -13.23 1.39
N ARG A 193 6.37 -13.95 1.42
CA ARG A 193 6.43 -15.41 1.55
C ARG A 193 7.36 -15.76 2.71
N SER A 194 6.98 -16.72 3.53
CA SER A 194 7.83 -17.23 4.61
C SER A 194 8.16 -18.71 4.36
N PHE A 195 9.40 -19.04 4.62
CA PHE A 195 9.92 -20.40 4.56
C PHE A 195 10.45 -20.77 5.94
N ALA A 196 9.82 -21.77 6.56
CA ALA A 196 10.26 -22.28 7.85
C ALA A 196 11.41 -23.27 7.66
N HIS A 197 12.48 -23.05 8.40
CA HIS A 197 13.58 -23.99 8.58
C HIS A 197 13.46 -24.65 9.95
N SER A 198 14.30 -25.62 10.27
CA SER A 198 14.23 -26.36 11.55
C SER A 198 14.37 -25.47 12.79
N ARG A 199 15.12 -24.38 12.71
CA ARG A 199 15.41 -23.48 13.84
C ARG A 199 15.27 -21.99 13.51
N SER A 200 14.98 -21.63 12.25
CA SER A 200 14.82 -20.25 11.79
C SER A 200 13.66 -20.17 10.81
N ALA A 201 13.32 -18.98 10.42
CA ALA A 201 12.44 -18.75 9.29
C ALA A 201 12.97 -17.59 8.43
N ALA A 202 12.99 -17.82 7.13
CA ALA A 202 13.28 -16.80 6.14
C ALA A 202 11.99 -16.16 5.66
N VAL A 203 11.94 -14.83 5.62
CA VAL A 203 10.84 -14.05 5.06
C VAL A 203 11.36 -13.27 3.88
N THR A 204 10.72 -13.45 2.73
CA THR A 204 11.01 -12.69 1.51
C THR A 204 9.78 -11.86 1.17
N SER A 205 9.96 -10.56 1.02
CA SER A 205 8.93 -9.63 0.57
C SER A 205 9.33 -9.06 -0.79
N GLU A 206 8.45 -9.20 -1.77
CA GLU A 206 8.60 -8.71 -3.13
C GLU A 206 7.73 -7.48 -3.33
N PHE A 207 8.29 -6.41 -3.89
CA PHE A 207 7.57 -5.19 -4.21
C PHE A 207 7.41 -5.06 -5.72
N HIS A 208 6.15 -5.05 -6.17
CA HIS A 208 5.79 -4.93 -7.58
C HIS A 208 5.13 -3.58 -7.84
N LEU A 209 5.47 -2.98 -8.97
CA LEU A 209 4.92 -1.71 -9.42
C LEU A 209 4.74 -1.68 -10.94
N VAL A 210 3.95 -0.75 -11.43
CA VAL A 210 3.87 -0.39 -12.84
C VAL A 210 4.80 0.82 -13.04
N PRO A 211 5.94 0.64 -13.77
CA PRO A 211 6.93 1.69 -13.86
C PRO A 211 6.41 2.95 -14.55
N SER A 212 6.73 4.11 -13.98
CA SER A 212 6.48 5.41 -14.58
C SER A 212 7.68 6.34 -14.34
N ARG A 213 7.87 7.32 -15.22
CA ARG A 213 8.97 8.30 -15.11
C ARG A 213 8.99 9.05 -13.77
N SER A 214 7.83 9.26 -13.15
CA SER A 214 7.73 9.92 -11.85
C SER A 214 8.35 9.14 -10.70
N MET A 215 8.58 7.85 -10.89
CA MET A 215 9.20 6.97 -9.89
C MET A 215 10.72 6.94 -10.00
N ASN A 216 11.28 7.49 -11.08
CA ASN A 216 12.73 7.54 -11.27
C ASN A 216 13.39 8.37 -10.17
N GLY A 217 14.41 7.81 -9.51
CA GLY A 217 15.11 8.45 -8.39
C GLY A 217 14.38 8.34 -7.04
N GLN A 218 13.18 7.75 -6.98
CA GLN A 218 12.45 7.58 -5.72
C GLN A 218 13.05 6.45 -4.88
N PRO A 219 13.06 6.60 -3.54
CA PRO A 219 13.57 5.58 -2.65
C PRO A 219 12.53 4.49 -2.40
N LEU A 220 13.00 3.26 -2.38
CA LEU A 220 12.28 2.07 -1.96
C LEU A 220 13.03 1.45 -0.78
N THR A 221 12.51 1.57 0.42
CA THR A 221 13.18 1.14 1.64
C THR A 221 12.54 -0.12 2.21
N CYS A 222 13.34 -1.16 2.33
CA CYS A 222 12.98 -2.37 3.09
C CYS A 222 13.24 -2.13 4.57
N VAL A 223 12.26 -2.40 5.40
CA VAL A 223 12.31 -2.29 6.85
C VAL A 223 12.13 -3.68 7.46
N VAL A 224 13.14 -4.11 8.22
CA VAL A 224 13.15 -5.41 8.89
C VAL A 224 13.13 -5.22 10.39
N SER A 225 12.06 -5.71 11.02
CA SER A 225 11.84 -5.66 12.46
C SER A 225 12.00 -7.05 13.06
N HIS A 226 12.69 -7.14 14.19
CA HIS A 226 12.91 -8.40 14.92
C HIS A 226 13.17 -8.12 16.40
N PRO A 227 12.65 -8.95 17.35
CA PRO A 227 12.83 -8.71 18.78
C PRO A 227 14.29 -8.79 19.26
N GLY A 228 15.19 -9.40 18.48
CA GLY A 228 16.63 -9.44 18.77
C GLY A 228 17.42 -8.24 18.23
N LEU A 229 16.78 -7.30 17.58
CA LEU A 229 17.38 -6.05 17.10
C LEU A 229 17.10 -4.92 18.08
N LEU A 230 18.06 -4.01 18.28
CA LEU A 230 17.87 -2.81 19.08
C LEU A 230 16.98 -1.78 18.38
N GLN A 231 17.02 -1.76 17.05
CA GLN A 231 16.19 -0.94 16.17
C GLN A 231 15.98 -1.67 14.85
N ASP A 232 14.92 -1.29 14.15
CA ASP A 232 14.63 -1.81 12.82
C ASP A 232 15.78 -1.58 11.86
N GLN A 233 16.13 -2.59 11.07
CA GLN A 233 17.12 -2.45 10.01
C GLN A 233 16.44 -1.95 8.74
N ARG A 234 17.07 -0.96 8.10
CA ARG A 234 16.52 -0.28 6.92
C ARG A 234 17.55 -0.35 5.78
N ILE A 235 17.13 -0.86 4.63
CA ILE A 235 17.94 -0.92 3.42
C ILE A 235 17.18 -0.23 2.31
N THR A 236 17.79 0.80 1.72
CA THR A 236 17.16 1.61 0.68
C THR A 236 17.76 1.32 -0.68
N HIS A 237 16.91 1.13 -1.67
CA HIS A 237 17.22 1.07 -3.08
C HIS A 237 16.59 2.27 -3.79
N THR A 238 17.36 2.97 -4.60
CA THR A 238 16.83 4.06 -5.44
C THR A 238 16.37 3.49 -6.77
N LEU A 239 15.11 3.68 -7.08
CA LEU A 239 14.51 3.19 -8.33
C LEU A 239 15.13 3.90 -9.53
N GLN A 240 15.46 3.13 -10.55
CA GLN A 240 15.91 3.62 -11.84
C GLN A 240 14.90 3.16 -12.89
N VAL A 241 14.15 4.13 -13.43
CA VAL A 241 13.15 3.85 -14.47
C VAL A 241 13.64 4.46 -15.78
N ALA A 242 13.79 3.62 -16.79
CA ALA A 242 14.16 4.07 -18.13
C ALA A 242 12.93 4.69 -18.82
N PHE A 243 13.11 5.85 -19.43
CA PHE A 243 12.07 6.55 -20.19
C PHE A 243 12.66 7.52 -21.20
N LEU A 244 11.85 7.93 -22.17
CA LEU A 244 12.13 9.04 -23.07
C LEU A 244 10.85 9.87 -23.27
N ALA A 245 10.88 11.11 -22.81
CA ALA A 245 9.77 12.05 -22.97
C ALA A 245 9.63 12.53 -24.41
N GLU A 246 8.49 13.09 -24.76
CA GLU A 246 8.26 13.70 -26.05
C GLU A 246 9.24 14.85 -26.31
N ALA A 247 9.75 14.91 -27.53
CA ALA A 247 10.62 15.99 -27.97
C ALA A 247 9.83 17.26 -28.26
N SER A 248 10.38 18.44 -27.96
CA SER A 248 9.81 19.73 -28.32
C SER A 248 10.89 20.72 -28.73
N VAL A 249 10.65 21.50 -29.75
CA VAL A 249 11.59 22.54 -30.21
C VAL A 249 11.14 23.90 -29.70
N ARG A 250 12.06 24.66 -29.14
CA ARG A 250 11.91 26.03 -28.65
C ARG A 250 12.81 26.98 -29.43
N GLY A 251 12.50 28.29 -29.40
CA GLY A 251 13.28 29.36 -30.06
C GLY A 251 12.55 30.05 -31.18
N LEU A 252 11.31 29.63 -31.52
CA LEU A 252 10.46 30.25 -32.52
C LEU A 252 9.21 30.92 -31.89
N GLU A 253 9.24 31.24 -30.61
CA GLU A 253 8.09 31.81 -29.88
C GLU A 253 7.67 33.19 -30.43
N ASP A 254 8.64 33.98 -30.97
CA ASP A 254 8.39 35.22 -31.64
C ASP A 254 8.96 35.19 -33.08
N GLN A 255 8.12 34.85 -34.02
CA GLN A 255 8.47 34.74 -35.46
C GLN A 255 8.95 36.07 -36.05
N LYS A 256 8.55 37.22 -35.48
CA LYS A 256 9.01 38.56 -35.92
C LYS A 256 10.49 38.76 -35.69
N LEU A 257 11.09 38.00 -34.80
CA LEU A 257 12.52 38.02 -34.56
C LEU A 257 13.34 37.22 -35.59
N TRP A 258 12.68 36.44 -36.47
CA TRP A 258 13.32 35.66 -37.51
C TRP A 258 13.33 36.42 -38.86
N HIS A 259 14.19 37.42 -38.96
CA HIS A 259 14.33 38.25 -40.15
C HIS A 259 15.75 38.21 -40.73
N ILE A 260 15.89 38.49 -42.02
CA ILE A 260 17.19 38.52 -42.72
C ILE A 260 18.16 39.45 -41.97
N GLY A 261 19.39 39.00 -41.78
CA GLY A 261 20.46 39.76 -41.14
C GLY A 261 20.52 39.67 -39.63
N ARG A 262 19.54 39.01 -38.94
CA ARG A 262 19.62 38.74 -37.51
C ARG A 262 20.73 37.71 -37.22
N GLU A 263 21.57 38.02 -36.26
CA GLU A 263 22.65 37.14 -35.75
C GLU A 263 22.23 36.43 -34.48
N GLY A 264 22.78 35.22 -34.25
CA GLY A 264 22.65 34.46 -32.99
C GLY A 264 21.26 33.87 -32.77
N ALA A 265 20.47 33.66 -33.83
CA ALA A 265 19.24 32.88 -33.71
C ALA A 265 19.53 31.43 -33.40
N THR A 266 18.77 30.82 -32.50
CA THR A 266 18.92 29.42 -32.08
C THR A 266 17.59 28.71 -31.96
N LEU A 267 17.60 27.42 -32.31
CA LEU A 267 16.54 26.47 -31.96
C LEU A 267 17.09 25.51 -30.89
N LYS A 268 16.31 25.26 -29.88
CA LYS A 268 16.67 24.32 -28.83
C LYS A 268 15.69 23.16 -28.76
N CYS A 269 16.20 21.95 -28.83
CA CYS A 269 15.41 20.74 -28.69
C CYS A 269 15.38 20.31 -27.22
N LEU A 270 14.19 20.14 -26.67
CA LEU A 270 13.97 19.75 -25.28
C LEU A 270 13.35 18.37 -25.24
N SER A 271 13.95 17.50 -24.48
CA SER A 271 13.39 16.22 -24.09
C SER A 271 14.06 15.76 -22.79
N GLU A 272 13.36 15.00 -22.00
CA GLU A 272 13.86 14.38 -20.80
C GLU A 272 13.93 12.86 -20.99
N GLY A 273 14.95 12.22 -20.45
CA GLY A 273 15.10 10.76 -20.56
C GLY A 273 16.09 10.19 -19.57
N GLN A 274 15.90 8.92 -19.30
CA GLN A 274 16.81 8.08 -18.53
C GLN A 274 16.99 6.76 -19.31
N PRO A 275 18.20 6.43 -19.76
CA PRO A 275 19.41 7.24 -19.77
C PRO A 275 19.25 8.60 -20.49
N PRO A 276 20.13 9.59 -20.19
CA PRO A 276 20.09 10.90 -20.85
C PRO A 276 20.07 10.75 -22.37
N PRO A 277 19.21 11.49 -23.09
CA PRO A 277 19.10 11.34 -24.53
C PRO A 277 20.23 12.02 -25.29
N SER A 278 20.50 11.53 -26.51
CA SER A 278 21.29 12.18 -27.52
C SER A 278 20.41 12.93 -28.51
N TYR A 279 20.94 13.99 -29.13
CA TYR A 279 20.23 14.85 -30.04
C TYR A 279 20.90 14.86 -31.39
N ASN A 280 20.11 14.82 -32.48
CA ASN A 280 20.56 14.99 -33.84
C ASN A 280 19.60 15.88 -34.61
N TRP A 281 20.15 16.80 -35.40
CA TRP A 281 19.36 17.74 -36.18
C TRP A 281 19.47 17.43 -37.66
N THR A 282 18.32 17.43 -38.30
CA THR A 282 18.20 17.30 -39.78
C THR A 282 17.27 18.37 -40.34
N ARG A 283 17.29 18.54 -41.64
CA ARG A 283 16.39 19.38 -42.36
C ARG A 283 15.58 18.51 -43.32
N LEU A 284 14.27 18.64 -43.32
CA LEU A 284 13.39 17.82 -44.16
C LEU A 284 13.60 18.08 -45.66
N ASP A 285 13.93 19.32 -46.01
CA ASP A 285 14.06 19.78 -47.40
C ASP A 285 15.48 19.56 -47.96
N GLY A 286 16.37 18.89 -47.25
CA GLY A 286 17.75 18.64 -47.71
C GLY A 286 18.80 18.70 -46.60
N ALA A 287 20.03 19.03 -46.96
CA ALA A 287 21.11 19.18 -45.97
C ALA A 287 20.94 20.47 -45.15
N LEU A 288 21.50 20.50 -43.95
CA LEU A 288 21.58 21.71 -43.14
C LEU A 288 22.32 22.81 -43.94
N PRO A 289 21.81 24.07 -43.92
CA PRO A 289 22.44 25.20 -44.64
C PRO A 289 23.86 25.44 -44.14
N SER A 290 24.68 26.04 -45.03
CA SER A 290 26.07 26.36 -44.69
C SER A 290 26.14 27.35 -43.53
N GLY A 291 27.08 27.08 -42.59
CA GLY A 291 27.31 27.94 -41.42
C GLY A 291 26.40 27.64 -40.20
N VAL A 292 25.36 26.81 -40.35
CA VAL A 292 24.55 26.35 -39.23
C VAL A 292 25.41 25.42 -38.35
N ARG A 293 25.42 25.65 -37.02
CA ARG A 293 26.17 24.88 -36.05
C ARG A 293 25.23 23.99 -35.23
N VAL A 294 25.59 22.72 -35.08
CA VAL A 294 24.90 21.78 -34.22
C VAL A 294 25.71 21.60 -32.95
N GLU A 295 25.19 21.98 -31.82
CA GLU A 295 25.81 21.84 -30.49
C GLU A 295 24.84 21.07 -29.56
N GLY A 296 24.92 19.73 -29.63
CA GLY A 296 24.03 18.88 -28.85
C GLY A 296 22.55 19.14 -29.11
N ASP A 297 21.84 19.67 -28.12
CA ASP A 297 20.41 19.98 -28.18
C ASP A 297 20.10 21.29 -28.92
N THR A 298 21.12 22.06 -29.31
CA THR A 298 20.96 23.40 -29.85
C THR A 298 21.45 23.47 -31.30
N LEU A 299 20.62 24.07 -32.17
CA LEU A 299 20.93 24.41 -33.53
C LEU A 299 21.10 25.90 -33.62
N GLY A 300 22.34 26.36 -33.85
CA GLY A 300 22.72 27.78 -33.94
C GLY A 300 22.82 28.25 -35.40
N PHE A 301 22.25 29.40 -35.67
CA PHE A 301 22.28 30.04 -37.00
C PHE A 301 23.29 31.20 -37.02
N PRO A 302 24.09 31.33 -38.08
CA PRO A 302 24.81 32.56 -38.32
C PRO A 302 23.83 33.71 -38.56
N ALA A 303 24.29 34.79 -39.21
CA ALA A 303 23.33 35.79 -39.70
C ALA A 303 22.29 35.14 -40.60
N LEU A 304 20.98 35.33 -40.27
CA LEU A 304 19.89 34.71 -40.99
C LEU A 304 19.82 35.19 -42.43
N THR A 305 19.59 34.27 -43.35
CA THR A 305 19.31 34.51 -44.78
C THR A 305 18.05 33.75 -45.19
N ALA A 306 17.49 34.06 -46.35
CA ALA A 306 16.31 33.36 -46.87
C ALA A 306 16.55 31.82 -46.99
N GLU A 307 17.79 31.38 -47.21
CA GLU A 307 18.15 29.96 -47.32
C GLU A 307 17.96 29.18 -46.01
N HIS A 308 17.88 29.90 -44.87
CA HIS A 308 17.62 29.30 -43.57
C HIS A 308 16.15 29.01 -43.34
N SER A 309 15.23 29.43 -44.20
CA SER A 309 13.83 29.03 -44.17
C SER A 309 13.71 27.54 -44.53
N GLY A 310 12.90 26.80 -43.79
CA GLY A 310 12.69 25.37 -44.02
C GLY A 310 12.15 24.65 -42.81
N ILE A 311 12.00 23.31 -42.93
CA ILE A 311 11.52 22.45 -41.85
C ILE A 311 12.72 21.76 -41.22
N TYR A 312 12.96 22.07 -39.93
CA TYR A 312 14.02 21.45 -39.15
C TYR A 312 13.42 20.36 -38.24
N VAL A 313 14.08 19.23 -38.15
CA VAL A 313 13.67 18.08 -37.35
C VAL A 313 14.73 17.78 -36.34
N CYS A 314 14.35 17.78 -35.07
CA CYS A 314 15.15 17.29 -34.00
C CYS A 314 14.83 15.83 -33.72
N HIS A 315 15.81 14.95 -33.88
CA HIS A 315 15.75 13.55 -33.47
C HIS A 315 16.37 13.39 -32.09
N VAL A 316 15.61 12.87 -31.16
CA VAL A 316 16.03 12.61 -29.78
C VAL A 316 15.99 11.11 -29.54
N SER A 317 17.08 10.54 -29.07
CA SER A 317 17.15 9.10 -28.84
C SER A 317 17.96 8.73 -27.59
N ASN A 318 17.53 7.70 -26.89
CA ASN A 318 18.32 6.98 -25.89
C ASN A 318 18.27 5.47 -26.21
N GLU A 319 18.80 4.65 -25.29
CA GLU A 319 18.83 3.19 -25.48
C GLU A 319 17.44 2.56 -25.55
N LEU A 320 16.42 3.22 -24.97
CA LEU A 320 15.05 2.71 -24.91
C LEU A 320 14.27 2.99 -26.18
N SER A 321 14.33 4.22 -26.71
CA SER A 321 13.48 4.65 -27.82
C SER A 321 14.00 5.91 -28.51
N SER A 322 13.30 6.32 -29.58
CA SER A 322 13.55 7.58 -30.27
C SER A 322 12.26 8.42 -30.37
N ARG A 323 12.41 9.74 -30.39
CA ARG A 323 11.34 10.73 -30.58
C ARG A 323 11.82 11.78 -31.54
N GLU A 324 10.87 12.43 -32.22
CA GLU A 324 11.14 13.48 -33.18
C GLU A 324 10.23 14.68 -32.92
N SER A 325 10.77 15.87 -33.19
CA SER A 325 9.98 17.10 -33.17
C SER A 325 10.41 17.97 -34.31
N GLN A 326 9.45 18.48 -35.06
CA GLN A 326 9.72 19.34 -36.22
C GLN A 326 9.25 20.77 -35.96
N VAL A 327 9.93 21.73 -36.58
CA VAL A 327 9.62 23.14 -36.55
C VAL A 327 9.83 23.76 -37.90
N THR A 328 8.90 24.58 -38.34
CA THR A 328 8.99 25.34 -39.59
C THR A 328 9.55 26.73 -39.30
N VAL A 329 10.70 27.04 -39.88
CA VAL A 329 11.34 28.36 -39.80
C VAL A 329 11.02 29.12 -41.08
N GLU A 330 10.45 30.31 -40.94
CA GLU A 330 10.28 31.30 -42.02
C GLU A 330 11.14 32.53 -41.67
N VAL A 331 12.13 32.82 -42.50
CA VAL A 331 12.97 34.02 -42.34
C VAL A 331 12.33 35.15 -43.17
N LEU A 332 11.86 36.18 -42.48
CA LEU A 332 11.12 37.30 -43.05
C LEU A 332 12.08 38.36 -43.65
N ASP A 333 11.73 38.94 -44.78
CA ASP A 333 12.42 40.13 -45.30
C ASP A 333 12.02 41.36 -44.46
N PRO A 334 12.98 42.12 -43.90
CA PRO A 334 12.68 43.31 -43.12
C PRO A 334 11.90 44.40 -43.93
N GLU A 335 11.94 44.35 -45.26
CA GLU A 335 11.15 45.28 -46.12
C GLU A 335 9.69 44.87 -46.29
N GLU A 336 9.35 43.59 -46.00
CA GLU A 336 7.96 43.09 -45.93
C GLU A 336 7.35 43.12 -44.53
N ALA A 337 7.80 44.02 -43.65
CA ALA A 337 7.07 44.24 -42.43
C ALA A 337 5.63 44.63 -42.81
N PRO A 338 4.61 43.88 -42.40
CA PRO A 338 3.26 44.08 -42.89
C PRO A 338 2.80 45.48 -42.52
N GLY A 339 2.90 46.40 -43.50
CA GLY A 339 2.06 47.57 -43.51
C GLY A 339 0.64 47.02 -43.31
N GLN A 340 0.03 47.48 -42.25
CA GLN A 340 -1.34 47.21 -41.84
C GLN A 340 -2.20 46.63 -42.97
N LYS A 341 -2.16 45.35 -43.24
CA LYS A 341 -3.29 44.65 -43.85
C LYS A 341 -4.40 44.78 -42.82
N VAL A 342 -5.18 45.85 -43.01
CA VAL A 342 -6.46 45.96 -42.35
C VAL A 342 -7.17 44.64 -42.64
N ASP A 343 -7.27 43.79 -41.65
CA ASP A 343 -7.89 42.49 -41.79
C ASP A 343 -9.31 42.69 -42.30
N LEU A 344 -9.47 42.50 -43.61
CA LEU A 344 -10.81 42.47 -44.26
C LEU A 344 -11.70 41.41 -43.56
N VAL A 345 -11.08 40.46 -42.88
CA VAL A 345 -11.77 39.42 -42.10
C VAL A 345 -12.41 39.99 -40.82
N SER A 346 -11.75 40.95 -40.13
CA SER A 346 -12.34 41.60 -38.96
C SER A 346 -13.49 42.55 -39.35
N ALA A 347 -13.41 43.22 -40.49
CA ALA A 347 -14.51 44.05 -41.00
C ALA A 347 -15.74 43.18 -41.34
N SER A 348 -15.54 42.01 -41.93
CA SER A 348 -16.65 41.11 -42.26
C SER A 348 -17.30 40.50 -41.01
N VAL A 349 -16.53 40.16 -39.98
CA VAL A 349 -17.06 39.63 -38.69
C VAL A 349 -17.88 40.71 -37.98
N VAL A 350 -17.42 41.96 -37.98
CA VAL A 350 -18.19 43.07 -37.38
C VAL A 350 -19.49 43.30 -38.12
N VAL A 351 -19.48 43.31 -39.47
CA VAL A 351 -20.70 43.48 -40.29
C VAL A 351 -21.68 42.33 -40.07
N VAL A 352 -21.22 41.08 -40.05
CA VAL A 352 -22.07 39.92 -39.79
C VAL A 352 -22.60 39.98 -38.34
N GLY A 353 -21.80 40.38 -37.37
CA GLY A 353 -22.25 40.56 -35.98
C GLY A 353 -23.33 41.63 -35.82
N VAL A 354 -23.19 42.76 -36.50
CA VAL A 354 -24.20 43.83 -36.49
C VAL A 354 -25.50 43.37 -37.17
N ILE A 355 -25.42 42.67 -38.31
CA ILE A 355 -26.60 42.13 -38.97
C ILE A 355 -27.31 41.10 -38.11
N ALA A 356 -26.56 40.20 -37.47
CA ALA A 356 -27.12 39.18 -36.55
C ALA A 356 -27.80 39.85 -35.34
N ALA A 357 -27.21 40.90 -34.76
CA ALA A 357 -27.81 41.66 -33.67
C ALA A 357 -29.10 42.36 -34.08
N LEU A 358 -29.14 42.97 -35.28
CA LEU A 358 -30.35 43.61 -35.82
C LEU A 358 -31.47 42.61 -36.07
N LEU A 359 -31.13 41.43 -36.63
CA LEU A 359 -32.10 40.34 -36.83
C LEU A 359 -32.64 39.81 -35.50
N PHE A 360 -31.78 39.67 -34.50
CA PHE A 360 -32.17 39.26 -33.15
C PHE A 360 -33.12 40.29 -32.49
N CYS A 361 -32.82 41.59 -32.61
CA CYS A 361 -33.71 42.66 -32.13
C CYS A 361 -35.05 42.63 -32.83
N LEU A 362 -35.07 42.41 -34.15
CA LEU A 362 -36.30 42.26 -34.93
C LEU A 362 -37.12 41.06 -34.46
N LEU A 363 -36.48 39.94 -34.22
CA LEU A 363 -37.13 38.71 -33.71
C LEU A 363 -37.75 38.96 -32.34
N VAL A 364 -37.02 39.60 -31.43
CA VAL A 364 -37.54 39.97 -30.10
C VAL A 364 -38.74 40.90 -30.23
N LEU A 365 -38.67 41.91 -31.12
CA LEU A 365 -39.76 42.85 -31.36
C LEU A 365 -41.01 42.11 -31.89
N VAL A 366 -40.84 41.17 -32.84
CA VAL A 366 -41.95 40.35 -33.35
C VAL A 366 -42.55 39.49 -32.23
N VAL A 367 -41.73 38.85 -31.39
CA VAL A 367 -42.21 38.06 -30.26
C VAL A 367 -43.00 38.91 -29.24
N VAL A 368 -42.49 40.13 -28.95
CA VAL A 368 -43.19 41.06 -28.06
C VAL A 368 -44.54 41.54 -28.66
N LEU A 369 -44.55 41.84 -29.96
CA LEU A 369 -45.79 42.22 -30.67
C LEU A 369 -46.78 41.08 -30.70
N MET A 370 -46.34 39.87 -31.02
CA MET A 370 -47.17 38.66 -30.99
C MET A 370 -47.68 38.37 -29.58
N SER A 371 -46.84 38.50 -28.56
CA SER A 371 -47.26 38.33 -27.18
C SER A 371 -48.30 39.37 -26.76
N ARG A 372 -48.13 40.62 -27.18
CA ARG A 372 -49.14 41.67 -26.93
C ARG A 372 -50.44 41.44 -27.73
N TYR A 373 -50.34 40.97 -28.97
CA TYR A 373 -51.46 40.58 -29.78
C TYR A 373 -52.26 39.42 -29.12
N HIS A 374 -51.55 38.37 -28.71
CA HIS A 374 -52.15 37.21 -28.03
C HIS A 374 -52.74 37.58 -26.68
N ARG A 375 -52.11 38.45 -25.89
CA ARG A 375 -52.69 38.96 -24.63
C ARG A 375 -53.98 39.78 -24.87
N ARG A 376 -53.99 40.64 -25.90
CA ARG A 376 -55.20 41.41 -26.29
C ARG A 376 -56.35 40.47 -26.77
N LYS A 377 -56.00 39.43 -27.56
CA LYS A 377 -56.96 38.45 -28.05
C LYS A 377 -57.50 37.58 -26.88
N ALA A 378 -56.61 37.19 -25.93
CA ALA A 378 -57.02 36.47 -24.73
C ALA A 378 -57.98 37.30 -23.84
N GLN A 379 -57.68 38.60 -23.67
CA GLN A 379 -58.58 39.50 -22.90
C GLN A 379 -59.92 39.69 -23.58
N GLN A 380 -59.98 39.72 -24.89
CA GLN A 380 -61.25 39.79 -25.64
C GLN A 380 -62.08 38.46 -25.53
N MET A 381 -61.37 37.34 -25.45
CA MET A 381 -62.03 36.01 -25.22
C MET A 381 -62.57 35.91 -23.78
N THR A 382 -61.83 36.39 -22.81
CA THR A 382 -62.26 36.36 -21.39
C THR A 382 -63.46 37.28 -21.20
N GLN A 383 -63.52 38.47 -21.81
CA GLN A 383 -64.69 39.34 -21.75
C GLN A 383 -65.94 38.68 -22.37
N LYS A 384 -65.78 37.96 -23.50
CA LYS A 384 -66.91 37.23 -24.10
C LYS A 384 -67.41 36.08 -23.23
N TYR A 385 -66.50 35.37 -22.52
CA TYR A 385 -66.88 34.33 -21.59
C TYR A 385 -67.56 34.88 -20.34
N GLU A 386 -67.17 36.02 -19.84
CA GLU A 386 -67.88 36.68 -18.71
C GLU A 386 -69.23 37.16 -19.09
N GLU A 387 -69.42 37.68 -20.32
CA GLU A 387 -70.69 38.11 -20.86
C GLU A 387 -71.67 36.91 -21.05
N GLU A 388 -71.15 35.77 -21.51
CA GLU A 388 -71.91 34.53 -21.65
C GLU A 388 -72.28 33.90 -20.30
N LEU A 389 -71.39 33.98 -19.28
CA LEU A 389 -71.66 33.55 -17.92
C LEU A 389 -72.69 34.44 -17.21
N THR A 390 -72.71 35.72 -17.46
CA THR A 390 -73.74 36.63 -16.90
C THR A 390 -75.10 36.36 -17.50
N LEU A 391 -75.19 36.09 -18.80
CA LEU A 391 -76.45 35.71 -19.47
C LEU A 391 -76.95 34.33 -19.01
N THR A 392 -76.06 33.41 -18.73
CA THR A 392 -76.41 32.07 -18.23
C THR A 392 -76.86 32.14 -16.77
N ARG A 393 -76.26 33.01 -15.97
CA ARG A 393 -76.67 33.26 -14.56
C ARG A 393 -78.04 33.91 -14.48
N GLU A 394 -78.34 34.90 -15.37
CA GLU A 394 -79.63 35.55 -15.46
C GLU A 394 -80.76 34.57 -15.88
N ASN A 395 -80.47 33.67 -16.79
CA ASN A 395 -81.41 32.65 -17.24
C ASN A 395 -81.60 31.56 -16.16
N SER A 396 -80.63 31.28 -15.27
CA SER A 396 -80.75 30.37 -14.14
C SER A 396 -81.59 30.96 -12.99
N ILE A 397 -81.51 32.28 -12.78
CA ILE A 397 -82.32 32.96 -11.76
C ILE A 397 -83.87 33.00 -12.20
N ARG A 398 -84.16 33.08 -13.47
CA ARG A 398 -85.47 33.03 -13.99
C ARG A 398 -86.14 31.64 -13.91
N ARG A 399 -85.39 30.55 -13.84
CA ARG A 399 -85.86 29.17 -13.64
C ARG A 399 -86.11 28.76 -12.21
N LEU A 400 -85.54 29.51 -11.21
CA LEU A 400 -85.70 29.21 -9.77
C LEU A 400 -87.02 29.82 -9.16
N HIS A 401 -87.77 30.58 -9.97
CA HIS A 401 -89.01 31.17 -9.44
C HIS A 401 -90.31 30.38 -9.82
N SER A 402 -90.25 29.19 -10.35
CA SER A 402 -91.48 28.38 -10.60
C SER A 402 -91.16 26.90 -10.23
N HIS A 403 -91.39 26.56 -9.00
CA HIS A 403 -92.07 25.38 -8.53
C HIS A 403 -91.79 25.16 -7.03
N HIS A 404 -92.83 25.38 -6.33
CA HIS A 404 -93.11 25.05 -4.95
C HIS A 404 -93.40 23.54 -4.79
N SER A 405 -93.20 22.99 -3.63
CA SER A 405 -93.75 21.82 -2.98
C SER A 405 -92.82 20.60 -2.71
N ASP A 406 -92.47 20.56 -1.55
CA ASP A 406 -92.18 19.63 -0.44
C ASP A 406 -92.68 18.17 -0.60
N PRO A 407 -92.40 17.23 0.34
CA PRO A 407 -91.14 16.92 1.10
C PRO A 407 -90.83 15.40 1.16
N ARG A 408 -89.76 15.06 1.81
CA ARG A 408 -89.59 13.91 2.72
C ARG A 408 -88.50 12.85 2.39
N SER A 409 -87.70 12.82 3.36
CA SER A 409 -87.00 11.71 4.07
C SER A 409 -85.49 11.62 3.89
N GLN A 410 -84.91 11.84 5.01
CA GLN A 410 -83.63 11.47 5.52
C GLN A 410 -83.26 10.00 5.47
N PRO A 411 -82.14 9.49 5.95
CA PRO A 411 -80.93 10.18 6.46
C PRO A 411 -79.57 9.45 6.10
N GLU A 412 -78.53 10.07 6.63
CA GLU A 412 -77.33 9.52 7.21
C GLU A 412 -76.20 9.07 6.23
N GLU A 413 -74.99 9.23 6.47
CA GLU A 413 -74.04 9.68 7.52
C GLU A 413 -72.69 9.85 6.78
N SER A 414 -71.82 10.64 7.02
CA SER A 414 -71.11 11.29 8.06
C SER A 414 -69.67 11.57 7.60
N VAL A 415 -69.18 12.72 7.95
CA VAL A 415 -67.89 13.09 8.55
C VAL A 415 -66.69 13.12 7.61
N GLY A 416 -65.99 14.17 7.43
CA GLY A 416 -65.73 15.37 8.21
C GLY A 416 -64.35 15.88 7.81
N LEU A 417 -64.31 17.18 7.57
CA LEU A 417 -63.42 18.17 8.13
C LEU A 417 -61.93 18.11 7.82
N ARG A 418 -61.37 19.11 7.26
CA ARG A 418 -61.05 20.52 7.57
C ARG A 418 -59.56 20.65 7.39
N ALA A 419 -59.06 21.47 6.54
CA ALA A 419 -58.81 22.90 6.55
C ALA A 419 -57.39 23.30 7.05
N GLU A 420 -56.78 24.06 6.20
CA GLU A 420 -55.94 25.27 6.48
C GLU A 420 -54.60 25.15 7.14
N GLY A 421 -53.66 25.84 6.49
CA GLY A 421 -52.66 26.63 7.16
C GLY A 421 -51.23 26.59 6.60
N HIS A 422 -50.90 27.56 5.79
CA HIS A 422 -49.55 28.09 5.58
C HIS A 422 -49.10 28.88 6.85
N PRO A 423 -47.86 29.30 7.06
CA PRO A 423 -46.60 29.19 6.35
C PRO A 423 -45.35 28.97 7.26
N ASP A 424 -44.20 29.00 6.58
CA ASP A 424 -42.86 29.47 7.01
C ASP A 424 -41.87 28.58 7.72
N SER A 425 -40.76 28.44 7.01
CA SER A 425 -39.38 28.78 7.46
C SER A 425 -38.50 27.74 8.13
N LEU A 426 -37.36 27.57 7.46
CA LEU A 426 -36.01 27.33 7.99
C LEU A 426 -35.52 25.94 8.43
N LYS A 427 -34.51 25.56 7.66
CA LYS A 427 -33.22 24.99 8.09
C LYS A 427 -33.05 23.53 8.53
N ASP A 428 -32.08 23.02 7.84
CA ASP A 428 -30.97 22.16 8.23
C ASP A 428 -31.13 20.66 8.44
N ASN A 429 -30.28 20.09 7.64
CA ASN A 429 -29.39 18.95 7.93
C ASN A 429 -29.88 17.51 7.95
N SER A 430 -29.18 16.80 7.12
CA SER A 430 -28.53 15.51 7.37
C SER A 430 -29.26 14.21 7.07
N SER A 431 -28.61 13.53 6.18
CA SER A 431 -28.31 12.09 6.21
C SER A 431 -29.33 11.06 5.76
N CYS A 432 -28.75 10.30 4.85
CA CYS A 432 -28.81 8.84 4.71
C CYS A 432 -29.93 8.16 3.95
N SER A 433 -29.42 7.62 2.91
CA SER A 433 -29.59 6.23 2.40
C SER A 433 -30.93 5.72 1.85
N VAL A 434 -30.70 5.11 0.71
CA VAL A 434 -31.12 3.78 0.25
C VAL A 434 -32.29 3.65 -0.69
N MET A 435 -31.90 3.15 -1.84
CA MET A 435 -32.48 2.11 -2.71
C MET A 435 -33.69 2.38 -3.61
N SER A 436 -33.37 2.00 -4.84
CA SER A 436 -34.17 1.20 -5.80
C SER A 436 -35.10 1.93 -6.74
N GLU A 437 -34.87 1.80 -7.97
CA GLU A 437 -35.32 0.91 -9.05
C GLU A 437 -35.42 1.65 -10.39
N GLU A 438 -34.88 0.96 -11.39
CA GLU A 438 -35.03 1.21 -12.83
C GLU A 438 -36.51 1.14 -13.27
N PRO A 439 -36.89 1.54 -14.53
CA PRO A 439 -36.47 0.83 -15.72
C PRO A 439 -36.39 1.60 -17.07
N GLU A 440 -35.58 1.00 -17.95
CA GLU A 440 -35.75 0.77 -19.41
C GLU A 440 -35.94 1.89 -20.42
N GLY A 441 -35.06 1.80 -21.44
CA GLY A 441 -35.37 2.31 -22.76
C GLY A 441 -34.20 2.41 -23.76
N ARG A 442 -33.82 1.27 -24.40
CA ARG A 442 -33.45 1.08 -25.85
C ARG A 442 -32.57 2.17 -26.52
N SER A 443 -31.50 1.87 -27.13
CA SER A 443 -31.03 0.91 -28.17
C SER A 443 -30.17 1.67 -29.15
N TYR A 444 -29.03 1.22 -29.54
CA TYR A 444 -28.55 0.79 -30.85
C TYR A 444 -27.04 0.48 -30.84
N SER A 445 -26.77 -0.63 -31.34
CA SER A 445 -25.62 -1.39 -31.75
C SER A 445 -24.48 -0.65 -32.44
N THR A 446 -23.22 -1.07 -32.17
CA THR A 446 -22.31 -1.44 -33.26
C THR A 446 -21.37 -2.55 -32.81
N LEU A 447 -21.39 -3.64 -33.55
CA LEU A 447 -20.55 -4.82 -33.48
C LEU A 447 -19.08 -4.48 -33.77
N THR A 448 -18.18 -5.03 -32.96
CA THR A 448 -16.87 -5.45 -33.50
C THR A 448 -16.48 -6.78 -32.85
N THR A 449 -16.34 -7.75 -33.70
CA THR A 449 -15.93 -9.14 -33.50
C THR A 449 -14.57 -9.26 -32.85
N VAL A 450 -14.47 -9.99 -31.73
CA VAL A 450 -13.22 -10.54 -31.24
C VAL A 450 -13.34 -12.07 -31.34
N ARG A 451 -12.42 -12.67 -32.08
CA ARG A 451 -12.24 -14.11 -32.24
C ARG A 451 -11.72 -14.70 -30.93
N GLU A 452 -12.51 -15.54 -30.32
CA GLU A 452 -12.08 -16.50 -29.29
C GLU A 452 -11.28 -17.63 -29.92
N ILE A 453 -10.11 -17.90 -29.33
CA ILE A 453 -9.35 -19.15 -29.58
C ILE A 453 -9.62 -20.03 -28.37
N GLU A 454 -10.47 -21.04 -28.58
CA GLU A 454 -10.65 -22.15 -27.66
C GLU A 454 -9.42 -23.08 -27.74
N THR A 455 -8.79 -23.28 -26.58
CA THR A 455 -7.90 -24.44 -26.39
C THR A 455 -8.66 -25.49 -25.59
N GLN A 456 -9.05 -26.54 -26.24
CA GLN A 456 -9.57 -27.76 -25.62
C GLN A 456 -8.46 -28.48 -24.86
N THR A 457 -8.68 -28.70 -23.56
CA THR A 457 -7.99 -29.71 -22.77
C THR A 457 -8.92 -30.87 -22.52
N GLU A 458 -8.68 -31.98 -23.15
CA GLU A 458 -9.36 -33.25 -22.86
C GLU A 458 -8.84 -33.87 -21.56
N LEU A 459 -9.79 -34.18 -20.70
CA LEU A 459 -9.62 -35.04 -19.53
C LEU A 459 -9.64 -36.50 -19.95
N LEU A 460 -8.60 -37.25 -19.60
CA LEU A 460 -8.66 -38.71 -19.53
C LEU A 460 -8.11 -39.17 -18.18
N SER A 461 -8.90 -39.89 -17.44
CA SER A 461 -8.63 -40.57 -16.17
C SER A 461 -8.68 -42.11 -16.40
N PRO A 462 -8.33 -42.97 -15.42
CA PRO A 462 -7.00 -43.61 -15.30
C PRO A 462 -7.08 -45.10 -15.56
N GLY A 463 -5.94 -45.69 -15.94
CA GLY A 463 -5.75 -47.13 -16.08
C GLY A 463 -4.42 -47.58 -15.45
N SER A 464 -4.54 -48.46 -14.55
CA SER A 464 -3.58 -49.25 -13.77
C SER A 464 -2.44 -49.85 -14.60
N GLY A 465 -1.20 -49.82 -14.05
CA GLY A 465 -0.10 -50.67 -14.54
C GLY A 465 1.30 -50.20 -14.08
N ARG A 466 1.70 -50.63 -12.92
CA ARG A 466 2.96 -51.23 -12.45
C ARG A 466 4.29 -50.88 -13.15
N ALA A 467 5.17 -50.25 -12.37
CA ALA A 467 6.61 -50.47 -12.16
C ALA A 467 7.61 -50.16 -13.32
N GLU A 468 8.70 -49.45 -12.87
CA GLU A 468 9.99 -49.30 -13.56
C GLU A 468 10.08 -48.11 -14.52
N GLU A 469 10.46 -46.93 -13.98
CA GLU A 469 11.19 -45.85 -14.69
C GLU A 469 11.54 -44.75 -13.69
N GLU A 470 12.53 -44.98 -12.81
CA GLU A 470 13.12 -43.95 -11.92
C GLU A 470 14.58 -43.59 -12.29
N ASP A 471 15.05 -43.87 -13.49
CA ASP A 471 16.48 -43.64 -13.85
C ASP A 471 16.70 -42.58 -14.97
N ASP A 472 15.66 -42.11 -15.67
CA ASP A 472 15.85 -41.22 -16.83
C ASP A 472 15.82 -39.70 -16.54
N GLN A 473 15.37 -39.24 -15.33
CA GLN A 473 15.35 -37.83 -15.03
C GLN A 473 16.70 -37.25 -14.55
N ASP A 474 17.56 -38.07 -13.98
CA ASP A 474 18.88 -37.66 -13.49
C ASP A 474 19.91 -37.49 -14.63
N GLU A 475 19.79 -38.24 -15.68
CA GLU A 475 20.61 -38.12 -16.91
C GLU A 475 20.29 -36.83 -17.70
N GLY A 476 19.02 -36.45 -17.82
CA GLY A 476 18.61 -35.21 -18.51
C GLY A 476 19.12 -33.95 -17.81
N ILE A 477 19.11 -33.93 -16.50
CA ILE A 477 19.63 -32.79 -15.69
C ILE A 477 21.16 -32.72 -15.79
N LYS A 478 21.85 -33.85 -15.75
CA LYS A 478 23.31 -33.90 -15.94
C LYS A 478 23.73 -33.45 -17.35
N GLN A 479 22.96 -33.80 -18.38
CA GLN A 479 23.24 -33.39 -19.75
C GLN A 479 22.98 -31.89 -19.98
N ALA A 480 21.90 -31.34 -19.41
CA ALA A 480 21.62 -29.90 -19.45
C ALA A 480 22.67 -29.07 -18.67
N MET A 481 23.14 -29.58 -17.54
CA MET A 481 24.15 -28.93 -16.73
C MET A 481 25.54 -28.96 -17.40
N ASN A 482 25.88 -30.04 -18.06
CA ASN A 482 27.12 -30.13 -18.86
C ASN A 482 27.10 -29.20 -20.08
N HIS A 483 25.96 -29.05 -20.74
CA HIS A 483 25.79 -28.12 -21.86
C HIS A 483 25.95 -26.68 -21.42
N PHE A 484 25.35 -26.30 -20.23
CA PHE A 484 25.47 -24.99 -19.66
C PHE A 484 26.89 -24.60 -19.25
N VAL A 485 27.66 -25.53 -18.69
CA VAL A 485 29.06 -25.31 -18.30
C VAL A 485 29.96 -25.15 -19.53
N GLN A 486 29.64 -25.84 -20.62
CA GLN A 486 30.40 -25.78 -21.86
C GLN A 486 30.21 -24.47 -22.63
N GLU A 487 29.02 -23.86 -22.57
CA GLU A 487 28.73 -22.59 -23.24
C GLU A 487 29.14 -21.33 -22.42
N ASN A 488 29.08 -21.38 -21.10
CA ASN A 488 29.19 -20.17 -20.23
C ASN A 488 30.49 -20.05 -19.42
N GLY A 489 31.44 -20.97 -19.58
CA GLY A 489 32.70 -20.94 -18.82
C GLY A 489 32.54 -21.32 -17.34
N THR A 490 33.64 -21.33 -16.60
CA THR A 490 33.69 -21.78 -15.20
C THR A 490 32.81 -21.01 -14.25
N LEU A 491 31.82 -21.69 -13.63
CA LEU A 491 31.02 -21.16 -12.55
C LEU A 491 31.90 -20.88 -11.32
N ARG A 492 31.93 -19.65 -10.83
CA ARG A 492 32.50 -19.32 -9.50
C ARG A 492 31.50 -19.74 -8.43
N ALA A 493 31.93 -20.60 -7.51
CA ALA A 493 31.14 -21.03 -6.36
C ALA A 493 30.79 -19.83 -5.46
N LYS A 494 29.48 -19.55 -5.29
CA LYS A 494 28.97 -18.71 -4.21
C LYS A 494 28.57 -19.63 -3.06
N PRO A 495 28.95 -19.38 -1.83
CA PRO A 495 28.48 -20.20 -0.70
C PRO A 495 26.96 -20.05 -0.55
N THR A 496 26.22 -21.11 -0.81
CA THR A 496 24.83 -21.24 -0.43
C THR A 496 24.78 -21.91 0.92
N GLY A 497 23.90 -21.42 1.82
CA GLY A 497 23.83 -21.86 3.23
C GLY A 497 23.52 -23.33 3.51
N ASN A 498 23.56 -24.21 2.50
CA ASN A 498 23.29 -25.64 2.63
C ASN A 498 24.52 -26.56 2.45
N GLY A 499 25.75 -26.00 2.46
CA GLY A 499 26.96 -26.84 2.45
C GLY A 499 27.22 -27.63 1.16
N ILE A 500 26.55 -27.32 0.06
CA ILE A 500 26.82 -27.94 -1.23
C ILE A 500 27.88 -27.12 -1.97
N TYR A 501 29.05 -27.67 -2.14
CA TYR A 501 30.14 -27.06 -2.90
C TYR A 501 30.25 -27.69 -4.27
N ILE A 502 30.38 -26.85 -5.32
CA ILE A 502 30.69 -27.30 -6.67
C ILE A 502 32.18 -26.99 -6.93
N ASN A 503 32.98 -27.97 -7.17
CA ASN A 503 34.38 -27.77 -7.51
C ASN A 503 34.53 -27.25 -8.96
N GLY A 504 35.68 -26.68 -9.31
CA GLY A 504 35.94 -26.07 -10.62
C GLY A 504 35.88 -27.00 -11.83
N ARG A 505 35.36 -28.24 -11.66
CA ARG A 505 35.10 -29.20 -12.72
C ARG A 505 33.64 -29.69 -12.76
N GLY A 506 32.73 -29.05 -12.03
CA GLY A 506 31.28 -29.31 -12.12
C GLY A 506 30.76 -30.54 -11.35
N HIS A 507 31.56 -31.14 -10.45
CA HIS A 507 31.11 -32.24 -9.62
C HIS A 507 30.53 -31.73 -8.28
N LEU A 508 29.38 -32.27 -7.86
CA LEU A 508 28.79 -32.11 -6.56
C LEU A 508 29.64 -32.82 -5.49
N VAL A 509 30.00 -32.14 -4.41
CA VAL A 509 30.66 -32.69 -3.25
C VAL A 509 29.78 -32.56 -2.04
#